data_ff5e39d7642f41c63f88c1d53d6d5c09
#
_entry.id   ff5e39d7642f41c63f88c1d53d6d5c09
#
_cell.length_a   1.000
_cell.length_b   1.000
_cell.length_c   1.000
_cell.angle_alpha   90.00
_cell.angle_beta   90.00
_cell.angle_gamma   90.00
#
_symmetry.space_group_name_H-M   'P 1'
#
loop_
_entity.id
_entity.type
_entity.pdbx_description
1 polymer ?
#
loop_
_entity_poly.entity_id
_entity_poly.type
_entity_poly.pdbx_seq_one_letter_code
_entity_poly.pdbx_strand_id
1 'polypeptide(L)'
;MRARLSLMLAVALATPLAAQTTPKDQGDRYSGAPHASRSSVLGQNGMVATSHPLATQIALDVLKEGGSAVDAAIAGNAALGLLEPTGNGIGGDLFAIIWDPKSGKLHGLNASGRSPRGMTAAQFRQWVSTKPLSRRDTAGTIPDWGAASVTIPGTVDGWFEMHGRFGKLPMQRILAPTIAYAENGAPVPELIARYWATNTAGFEGLFKEGVVEEIDNMRRVFLPGGKAPAEGEIFKNLDLARTLATIAKDGRDAFYKGTLAQAMDGYFQRIGAPHRLADFAAHKSEWVDPVSTNYRGYDVWELPPNGQGIAALQMLNILEGFDLKAMGRSSADFWHVFVEAKKAAYADRARFYADPAFAKIPLAELLSKDRAARQRAAIDMAKAALTDMPGLPIDSAAKDTIYMTVADKDGLMVSLIQSNYRGMGSGLIPDDGKGATLGFMFQDRGAQFSLDPKHDNSWQPGKRPFHTIIPAFMTKDGKPLLSFGLMGGGMQPQGHAQIVVNIVDFGMTVQAAGDAARFHHDGSTDPEGGPPMTTGGVLEVESGVPVSLVDELKRRGHNVKYSVGPYGGYQAIWRDPVTGVYWGASEFRKDGQAAGY
;
A
#
# COMPACT_ATOMS: atom_id res chain seq x y z
N MET A 1 17.19 15.47 97.62
CA MET A 1 17.79 15.06 96.38
C MET A 1 16.71 14.93 95.31
N ARG A 2 16.57 15.89 94.44
CA ARG A 2 15.56 15.90 93.34
C ARG A 2 16.27 15.65 92.00
N ALA A 3 16.04 14.52 91.38
CA ALA A 3 16.50 14.20 90.06
C ALA A 3 15.58 14.88 89.03
N ARG A 4 16.18 15.72 88.16
CA ARG A 4 15.48 16.33 87.03
C ARG A 4 15.64 15.39 85.82
N LEU A 5 14.56 14.91 85.29
CA LEU A 5 14.46 14.15 84.05
C LEU A 5 14.34 15.18 82.91
N SER A 6 15.34 15.27 82.07
CA SER A 6 15.31 16.11 80.85
C SER A 6 14.73 15.26 79.72
N LEU A 7 13.59 15.64 79.19
CA LEU A 7 12.94 15.04 78.03
C LEU A 7 13.56 15.72 76.79
N MET A 8 14.38 14.98 76.04
CA MET A 8 14.80 15.41 74.70
C MET A 8 13.73 15.09 73.67
N LEU A 9 13.15 16.13 73.12
CA LEU A 9 12.20 16.05 72.00
C LEU A 9 12.98 15.92 70.71
N ALA A 10 13.05 14.73 70.11
CA ALA A 10 13.61 14.51 68.78
C ALA A 10 12.62 15.01 67.74
N VAL A 11 12.85 16.18 67.16
CA VAL A 11 12.14 16.66 65.97
C VAL A 11 12.67 15.90 64.78
N ALA A 12 11.95 14.89 64.31
CA ALA A 12 12.21 14.26 63.02
C ALA A 12 11.84 15.26 61.91
N LEU A 13 12.86 15.87 61.31
CA LEU A 13 12.72 16.58 60.06
C LEU A 13 12.35 15.57 58.98
N ALA A 14 11.06 15.47 58.68
CA ALA A 14 10.56 14.79 57.49
C ALA A 14 11.04 15.65 56.28
N THR A 15 12.12 15.25 55.68
CA THR A 15 12.47 15.72 54.34
C THR A 15 11.30 15.29 53.43
N PRO A 16 10.68 16.22 52.68
CA PRO A 16 9.71 15.81 51.68
C PRO A 16 10.45 14.87 50.72
N LEU A 17 9.97 13.61 50.60
CA LEU A 17 10.31 12.78 49.45
C LEU A 17 9.98 13.65 48.21
N ALA A 18 11.00 14.17 47.57
CA ALA A 18 10.84 14.68 46.23
C ALA A 18 10.18 13.55 45.47
N ALA A 19 8.91 13.73 45.09
CA ALA A 19 8.28 12.86 44.14
C ALA A 19 9.28 12.73 42.98
N GLN A 20 9.86 11.53 42.83
CA GLN A 20 10.59 11.21 41.61
C GLN A 20 9.56 11.39 40.50
N THR A 21 9.60 12.56 39.87
CA THR A 21 8.95 12.72 38.58
C THR A 21 9.57 11.63 37.74
N THR A 22 8.82 10.54 37.52
CA THR A 22 9.12 9.63 36.42
C THR A 22 9.42 10.52 35.23
N PRO A 23 10.60 10.37 34.60
CA PRO A 23 10.92 11.18 33.45
C PRO A 23 9.76 11.02 32.46
N LYS A 24 8.95 12.06 32.29
CA LYS A 24 7.92 12.07 31.28
C LYS A 24 8.66 11.96 29.94
N ASP A 25 8.42 10.83 29.27
CA ASP A 25 8.73 10.65 27.86
C ASP A 25 10.20 10.87 27.50
N GLN A 26 11.13 10.34 28.26
CA GLN A 26 12.52 10.20 27.83
C GLN A 26 12.62 8.94 26.96
N GLY A 27 12.27 9.08 25.66
CA GLY A 27 12.66 8.10 24.68
C GLY A 27 14.18 8.05 24.52
N ASP A 28 14.69 7.12 23.75
CA ASP A 28 16.13 6.91 23.50
C ASP A 28 16.81 8.10 22.80
N ARG A 29 16.05 9.09 22.36
CA ARG A 29 16.54 10.29 21.69
C ARG A 29 16.20 11.57 22.47
N TYR A 30 17.03 12.57 22.29
CA TYR A 30 16.85 13.91 22.86
C TYR A 30 15.47 14.54 22.56
N SER A 31 14.83 14.14 21.47
CA SER A 31 13.47 14.61 21.11
C SER A 31 12.35 14.14 22.05
N GLY A 32 12.62 13.20 22.96
CA GLY A 32 11.63 12.68 23.90
C GLY A 32 10.52 11.83 23.26
N ALA A 33 10.73 11.30 22.06
CA ALA A 33 9.75 10.42 21.42
C ALA A 33 9.50 9.18 22.30
N PRO A 34 8.22 8.77 22.53
CA PRO A 34 7.89 7.63 23.41
C PRO A 34 8.18 6.26 22.77
N HIS A 35 8.79 6.24 21.59
CA HIS A 35 9.18 5.06 20.83
C HIS A 35 10.49 5.32 20.09
N ALA A 36 11.18 4.26 19.71
CA ALA A 36 12.39 4.34 18.91
C ALA A 36 12.08 5.04 17.57
N SER A 37 12.82 6.10 17.28
CA SER A 37 12.66 6.90 16.07
C SER A 37 13.99 7.53 15.69
N ARG A 38 14.10 8.01 14.45
CA ARG A 38 15.23 8.80 13.95
C ARG A 38 14.78 10.17 13.43
N SER A 39 15.71 11.06 13.15
CA SER A 39 15.40 12.32 12.48
C SER A 39 14.92 12.06 11.05
N SER A 40 14.05 12.90 10.55
CA SER A 40 13.75 12.97 9.12
C SER A 40 15.03 13.33 8.36
N VAL A 41 15.18 12.79 7.14
CA VAL A 41 16.29 13.14 6.24
C VAL A 41 15.97 14.47 5.57
N LEU A 42 16.93 15.39 5.55
CA LEU A 42 16.74 16.69 4.91
C LEU A 42 17.42 16.73 3.54
N GLY A 43 16.77 17.39 2.57
CA GLY A 43 17.30 17.64 1.23
C GLY A 43 16.79 18.97 0.68
N GLN A 44 17.62 19.67 -0.07
CA GLN A 44 17.27 20.97 -0.65
C GLN A 44 16.91 20.84 -2.14
N ASN A 45 17.63 19.99 -2.87
CA ASN A 45 17.53 19.89 -4.33
C ASN A 45 16.73 18.68 -4.82
N GLY A 46 16.45 17.74 -3.93
CA GLY A 46 15.67 16.56 -4.23
C GLY A 46 15.58 15.61 -3.05
N MET A 47 14.56 14.77 -3.06
CA MET A 47 14.29 13.77 -2.03
C MET A 47 13.65 12.54 -2.65
N VAL A 48 14.08 11.37 -2.19
CA VAL A 48 13.49 10.07 -2.54
C VAL A 48 13.26 9.27 -1.27
N ALA A 49 12.13 8.58 -1.18
CA ALA A 49 11.88 7.59 -0.13
C ALA A 49 11.22 6.35 -0.75
N THR A 50 11.84 5.19 -0.56
CA THR A 50 11.34 3.89 -1.06
C THR A 50 11.54 2.79 -0.01
N SER A 51 10.92 1.64 -0.23
CA SER A 51 11.04 0.45 0.63
C SER A 51 12.37 -0.31 0.48
N HIS A 52 13.27 0.13 -0.43
CA HIS A 52 14.56 -0.55 -0.66
C HIS A 52 15.70 0.45 -0.91
N PRO A 53 16.84 0.37 -0.19
CA PRO A 53 17.94 1.35 -0.29
C PRO A 53 18.52 1.52 -1.71
N LEU A 54 18.74 0.42 -2.44
CA LEU A 54 19.26 0.51 -3.81
C LEU A 54 18.28 1.21 -4.75
N ALA A 55 16.98 0.99 -4.61
CA ALA A 55 15.96 1.70 -5.40
C ALA A 55 15.96 3.20 -5.08
N THR A 56 16.14 3.56 -3.80
CA THR A 56 16.31 4.96 -3.39
C THR A 56 17.54 5.60 -4.02
N GLN A 57 18.68 4.90 -4.03
CA GLN A 57 19.91 5.40 -4.65
C GLN A 57 19.77 5.59 -6.17
N ILE A 58 19.21 4.60 -6.87
CA ILE A 58 18.96 4.68 -8.32
C ILE A 58 18.09 5.91 -8.64
N ALA A 59 16.98 6.10 -7.91
CA ALA A 59 16.10 7.24 -8.13
C ALA A 59 16.78 8.57 -7.81
N LEU A 60 17.61 8.62 -6.76
CA LEU A 60 18.37 9.81 -6.38
C LEU A 60 19.43 10.18 -7.44
N ASP A 61 20.11 9.19 -8.03
CA ASP A 61 21.09 9.41 -9.08
C ASP A 61 20.41 9.97 -10.35
N VAL A 62 19.23 9.48 -10.70
CA VAL A 62 18.42 10.03 -11.81
C VAL A 62 18.08 11.51 -11.56
N LEU A 63 17.72 11.90 -10.32
CA LEU A 63 17.51 13.32 -9.98
C LEU A 63 18.78 14.15 -10.15
N LYS A 64 19.93 13.65 -9.66
CA LYS A 64 21.24 14.33 -9.77
C LYS A 64 21.71 14.49 -11.21
N GLU A 65 21.33 13.56 -12.10
CA GLU A 65 21.59 13.63 -13.53
C GLU A 65 20.69 14.64 -14.25
N GLY A 66 19.76 15.30 -13.55
CA GLY A 66 18.84 16.29 -14.11
C GLY A 66 17.50 15.74 -14.54
N GLY A 67 17.18 14.48 -14.21
CA GLY A 67 15.86 13.89 -14.37
C GLY A 67 14.80 14.60 -13.53
N SER A 68 13.56 14.49 -13.96
CA SER A 68 12.40 14.94 -13.17
C SER A 68 12.08 13.97 -12.04
N ALA A 69 11.23 14.39 -11.09
CA ALA A 69 10.71 13.47 -10.07
C ALA A 69 9.97 12.27 -10.68
N VAL A 70 9.38 12.42 -11.86
CA VAL A 70 8.74 11.32 -12.61
C VAL A 70 9.76 10.36 -13.19
N ASP A 71 10.84 10.84 -13.80
CA ASP A 71 11.92 9.99 -14.30
C ASP A 71 12.52 9.14 -13.16
N ALA A 72 12.78 9.78 -12.03
CA ALA A 72 13.32 9.12 -10.84
C ALA A 72 12.32 8.12 -10.23
N ALA A 73 11.01 8.45 -10.22
CA ALA A 73 9.97 7.54 -9.76
C ALA A 73 9.86 6.29 -10.64
N ILE A 74 9.96 6.43 -11.98
CA ILE A 74 9.98 5.29 -12.91
C ILE A 74 11.22 4.43 -12.68
N ALA A 75 12.41 5.04 -12.57
CA ALA A 75 13.65 4.31 -12.32
C ALA A 75 13.62 3.52 -11.00
N GLY A 76 13.18 4.17 -9.92
CA GLY A 76 13.01 3.52 -8.61
C GLY A 76 11.96 2.42 -8.61
N ASN A 77 10.83 2.62 -9.31
CA ASN A 77 9.78 1.62 -9.43
C ASN A 77 10.23 0.41 -10.25
N ALA A 78 10.93 0.63 -11.36
CA ALA A 78 11.54 -0.45 -12.14
C ALA A 78 12.54 -1.25 -11.30
N ALA A 79 13.38 -0.56 -10.53
CA ALA A 79 14.35 -1.19 -9.62
C ALA A 79 13.64 -2.02 -8.54
N LEU A 80 12.56 -1.51 -7.92
CA LEU A 80 11.77 -2.25 -6.94
C LEU A 80 11.16 -3.54 -7.53
N GLY A 81 10.77 -3.54 -8.82
CA GLY A 81 10.28 -4.75 -9.50
C GLY A 81 11.31 -5.88 -9.60
N LEU A 82 12.60 -5.55 -9.56
CA LEU A 82 13.71 -6.52 -9.50
C LEU A 82 14.11 -6.84 -8.05
N LEU A 83 14.23 -5.80 -7.21
CA LEU A 83 14.82 -5.87 -5.86
C LEU A 83 13.84 -6.33 -4.78
N GLU A 84 12.55 -6.06 -4.99
CA GLU A 84 11.44 -6.42 -4.10
C GLU A 84 10.29 -7.07 -4.89
N PRO A 85 10.56 -8.18 -5.64
CA PRO A 85 9.53 -8.82 -6.48
C PRO A 85 8.43 -9.48 -5.66
N THR A 86 8.57 -9.49 -4.34
CA THR A 86 7.61 -10.04 -3.38
C THR A 86 6.36 -9.20 -3.18
N GLY A 87 6.25 -8.03 -3.83
CA GLY A 87 5.09 -7.16 -3.72
C GLY A 87 4.73 -6.43 -5.01
N ASN A 88 5.62 -6.44 -6.01
CA ASN A 88 5.46 -5.62 -7.21
C ASN A 88 6.22 -6.16 -8.44
N GLY A 89 6.08 -5.47 -9.58
CA GLY A 89 6.75 -5.78 -10.84
C GLY A 89 5.96 -5.27 -12.04
N ILE A 90 6.54 -5.33 -13.23
CA ILE A 90 5.92 -4.82 -14.47
C ILE A 90 4.67 -5.61 -14.92
N GLY A 91 4.40 -6.75 -14.29
CA GLY A 91 3.15 -7.49 -14.45
C GLY A 91 2.01 -7.00 -13.55
N GLY A 92 2.22 -5.93 -12.80
CA GLY A 92 1.28 -5.33 -11.85
C GLY A 92 0.58 -4.07 -12.33
N ASP A 93 -0.06 -3.39 -11.38
CA ASP A 93 -0.80 -2.14 -11.57
C ASP A 93 -0.14 -0.99 -10.81
N LEU A 94 -0.34 0.24 -11.30
CA LEU A 94 0.27 1.45 -10.75
C LEU A 94 -0.78 2.55 -10.58
N PHE A 95 -0.74 3.26 -9.44
CA PHE A 95 -1.44 4.52 -9.22
C PHE A 95 -0.45 5.62 -8.81
N ALA A 96 -0.72 6.85 -9.22
CA ALA A 96 0.09 7.99 -8.82
C ALA A 96 -0.75 9.24 -8.58
N ILE A 97 -0.30 10.09 -7.63
CA ILE A 97 -0.71 11.48 -7.49
C ILE A 97 0.54 12.34 -7.69
N ILE A 98 0.46 13.31 -8.61
CA ILE A 98 1.59 14.14 -9.01
C ILE A 98 1.22 15.60 -8.77
N TRP A 99 1.99 16.28 -7.92
CA TRP A 99 1.92 17.73 -7.80
C TRP A 99 2.74 18.38 -8.89
N ASP A 100 2.09 19.16 -9.75
CA ASP A 100 2.75 19.96 -10.80
C ASP A 100 2.92 21.41 -10.34
N PRO A 101 4.14 21.86 -10.06
CA PRO A 101 4.40 23.23 -9.62
C PRO A 101 4.10 24.28 -10.70
N LYS A 102 4.06 23.91 -12.00
CA LYS A 102 3.78 24.83 -13.10
C LYS A 102 2.29 25.19 -13.17
N SER A 103 1.43 24.21 -12.97
CA SER A 103 -0.02 24.42 -12.95
C SER A 103 -0.56 24.73 -11.55
N GLY A 104 0.19 24.44 -10.49
CA GLY A 104 -0.26 24.52 -9.11
C GLY A 104 -1.37 23.53 -8.78
N LYS A 105 -1.39 22.35 -9.44
CA LYS A 105 -2.44 21.34 -9.33
C LYS A 105 -1.89 19.95 -9.08
N LEU A 106 -2.73 19.11 -8.49
CA LEU A 106 -2.54 17.66 -8.43
C LEU A 106 -3.14 16.99 -9.66
N HIS A 107 -2.44 15.98 -10.16
CA HIS A 107 -2.88 15.10 -11.25
C HIS A 107 -2.86 13.66 -10.77
N GLY A 108 -3.96 12.95 -10.94
CA GLY A 108 -4.06 11.53 -10.58
C GLY A 108 -3.89 10.65 -11.82
N LEU A 109 -3.18 9.55 -11.68
CA LEU A 109 -3.07 8.52 -12.70
C LEU A 109 -3.58 7.19 -12.17
N ASN A 110 -4.54 6.61 -12.89
CA ASN A 110 -5.05 5.26 -12.68
C ASN A 110 -4.55 4.36 -13.81
N ALA A 111 -3.51 3.59 -13.53
CA ALA A 111 -2.96 2.58 -14.43
C ALA A 111 -3.31 1.17 -13.94
N SER A 112 -4.56 0.95 -13.52
CA SER A 112 -5.06 -0.39 -13.18
C SER A 112 -5.54 -1.15 -14.41
N GLY A 113 -5.29 -2.46 -14.39
CA GLY A 113 -5.66 -3.36 -15.46
C GLY A 113 -7.15 -3.65 -15.55
N ARG A 114 -7.58 -4.01 -16.74
CA ARG A 114 -8.97 -4.44 -16.99
C ARG A 114 -9.03 -5.96 -17.15
N SER A 115 -10.18 -6.54 -16.85
CA SER A 115 -10.48 -7.94 -17.15
C SER A 115 -10.43 -8.22 -18.66
N PRO A 116 -10.10 -9.45 -19.09
CA PRO A 116 -10.14 -9.84 -20.50
C PRO A 116 -11.55 -9.73 -21.09
N ARG A 117 -11.62 -9.43 -22.40
CA ARG A 117 -12.87 -9.18 -23.12
C ARG A 117 -13.41 -10.40 -23.88
N GLY A 118 -12.62 -11.48 -23.95
CA GLY A 118 -12.91 -12.66 -24.75
C GLY A 118 -14.04 -13.55 -24.19
N MET A 119 -14.62 -13.21 -23.03
CA MET A 119 -15.71 -13.95 -22.39
C MET A 119 -16.81 -13.00 -21.91
N THR A 120 -18.05 -13.46 -21.96
CA THR A 120 -19.16 -12.82 -21.24
C THR A 120 -19.03 -13.10 -19.73
N ALA A 121 -19.69 -12.30 -18.90
CA ALA A 121 -19.71 -12.53 -17.45
C ALA A 121 -20.28 -13.91 -17.06
N ALA A 122 -21.24 -14.44 -17.80
CA ALA A 122 -21.78 -15.78 -17.58
C ALA A 122 -20.75 -16.87 -17.90
N GLN A 123 -20.06 -16.75 -19.03
CA GLN A 123 -18.99 -17.69 -19.42
C GLN A 123 -17.83 -17.65 -18.43
N PHE A 124 -17.45 -16.46 -17.96
CA PHE A 124 -16.40 -16.32 -16.94
C PHE A 124 -16.79 -17.02 -15.64
N ARG A 125 -18.02 -16.79 -15.11
CA ARG A 125 -18.49 -17.49 -13.91
C ARG A 125 -18.49 -19.01 -14.09
N GLN A 126 -18.92 -19.51 -15.25
CA GLN A 126 -18.86 -20.94 -15.56
C GLN A 126 -17.42 -21.44 -15.62
N TRP A 127 -16.51 -20.70 -16.25
CA TRP A 127 -15.08 -21.07 -16.32
C TRP A 127 -14.43 -21.07 -14.93
N VAL A 128 -14.67 -20.04 -14.10
CA VAL A 128 -14.16 -19.97 -12.73
C VAL A 128 -14.71 -21.13 -11.86
N SER A 129 -15.97 -21.52 -12.03
CA SER A 129 -16.55 -22.63 -11.25
C SER A 129 -15.88 -23.98 -11.51
N THR A 130 -15.08 -24.11 -12.58
CA THR A 130 -14.28 -25.31 -12.86
C THR A 130 -12.87 -25.24 -12.25
N LYS A 131 -12.48 -24.08 -11.68
CA LYS A 131 -11.15 -23.89 -11.10
C LYS A 131 -11.10 -24.38 -9.66
N PRO A 132 -10.04 -25.08 -9.25
CA PRO A 132 -9.86 -25.42 -7.86
C PRO A 132 -9.69 -24.18 -7.01
N LEU A 133 -10.22 -24.23 -5.80
CA LEU A 133 -9.99 -23.23 -4.76
C LEU A 133 -8.87 -23.71 -3.84
N SER A 134 -7.97 -22.81 -3.44
CA SER A 134 -7.01 -23.09 -2.39
C SER A 134 -7.72 -23.13 -1.02
N ARG A 135 -7.03 -23.63 0.00
CA ARG A 135 -7.53 -23.64 1.38
C ARG A 135 -7.74 -22.22 1.96
N ARG A 136 -7.24 -21.19 1.26
CA ARG A 136 -7.35 -19.78 1.65
C ARG A 136 -8.47 -19.05 0.95
N ASP A 137 -8.97 -19.63 -0.16
CA ASP A 137 -10.07 -19.03 -0.92
C ASP A 137 -11.40 -19.26 -0.22
N THR A 138 -12.30 -18.30 -0.33
CA THR A 138 -13.66 -18.41 0.14
C THR A 138 -14.55 -19.02 -0.97
N ALA A 139 -15.42 -19.92 -0.61
CA ALA A 139 -16.38 -20.48 -1.57
C ALA A 139 -17.26 -19.35 -2.17
N GLY A 140 -17.36 -19.32 -3.50
CA GLY A 140 -18.13 -18.29 -4.22
C GLY A 140 -17.34 -17.03 -4.57
N THR A 141 -16.02 -17.00 -4.37
CA THR A 141 -15.11 -15.95 -4.87
C THR A 141 -14.29 -16.44 -6.06
N ILE A 142 -13.61 -15.54 -6.73
CA ILE A 142 -12.59 -15.86 -7.73
C ILE A 142 -11.36 -16.38 -6.98
N PRO A 143 -10.69 -17.46 -7.44
CA PRO A 143 -9.45 -17.92 -6.83
C PRO A 143 -8.42 -16.79 -6.73
N ASP A 144 -7.74 -16.70 -5.60
CA ASP A 144 -6.74 -15.65 -5.36
C ASP A 144 -5.52 -15.76 -6.27
N TRP A 145 -5.25 -16.94 -6.84
CA TRP A 145 -4.08 -17.23 -7.68
C TRP A 145 -4.46 -17.91 -8.98
N GLY A 146 -3.50 -18.04 -9.88
CA GLY A 146 -3.70 -18.63 -11.20
C GLY A 146 -4.32 -17.66 -12.20
N ALA A 147 -4.68 -18.18 -13.37
CA ALA A 147 -5.11 -17.37 -14.52
C ALA A 147 -6.44 -16.62 -14.31
N ALA A 148 -7.33 -17.13 -13.43
CA ALA A 148 -8.61 -16.50 -13.15
C ALA A 148 -8.46 -15.15 -12.43
N SER A 149 -7.40 -14.97 -11.67
CA SER A 149 -7.12 -13.74 -10.93
C SER A 149 -6.33 -12.69 -11.71
N VAL A 150 -5.85 -13.00 -12.93
CA VAL A 150 -5.06 -12.04 -13.71
C VAL A 150 -5.95 -11.01 -14.40
N THR A 151 -5.57 -9.73 -14.32
CA THR A 151 -6.04 -8.67 -15.23
C THR A 151 -4.88 -8.15 -16.08
N ILE A 152 -5.16 -7.32 -17.09
CA ILE A 152 -4.11 -6.82 -17.98
C ILE A 152 -3.14 -5.94 -17.18
N PRO A 153 -1.81 -6.18 -17.19
CA PRO A 153 -0.84 -5.36 -16.48
C PRO A 153 -0.89 -3.89 -16.87
N GLY A 154 -0.91 -2.98 -15.90
CA GLY A 154 -1.02 -1.55 -16.16
C GLY A 154 0.26 -0.75 -15.95
N THR A 155 1.24 -1.28 -15.18
CA THR A 155 2.42 -0.55 -14.73
C THR A 155 3.22 0.10 -15.87
N VAL A 156 3.52 -0.65 -16.95
CA VAL A 156 4.32 -0.14 -18.07
C VAL A 156 3.61 1.01 -18.78
N ASP A 157 2.30 0.91 -18.99
CA ASP A 157 1.51 2.00 -19.59
C ASP A 157 1.53 3.24 -18.70
N GLY A 158 1.38 3.05 -17.39
CA GLY A 158 1.49 4.12 -16.41
C GLY A 158 2.84 4.85 -16.44
N TRP A 159 3.94 4.14 -16.63
CA TRP A 159 5.26 4.75 -16.81
C TRP A 159 5.30 5.69 -18.03
N PHE A 160 4.82 5.21 -19.17
CA PHE A 160 4.83 6.02 -20.40
C PHE A 160 3.85 7.21 -20.34
N GLU A 161 2.70 7.05 -19.68
CA GLU A 161 1.76 8.17 -19.45
C GLU A 161 2.39 9.26 -18.56
N MET A 162 3.01 8.89 -17.45
CA MET A 162 3.71 9.86 -16.59
C MET A 162 4.89 10.51 -17.30
N HIS A 163 5.71 9.69 -17.98
CA HIS A 163 6.90 10.15 -18.70
C HIS A 163 6.54 11.11 -19.84
N GLY A 164 5.51 10.80 -20.63
CA GLY A 164 5.07 11.66 -21.73
C GLY A 164 4.62 13.05 -21.29
N ARG A 165 4.18 13.19 -20.02
CA ARG A 165 3.69 14.47 -19.49
C ARG A 165 4.76 15.22 -18.69
N PHE A 166 5.61 14.52 -17.94
CA PHE A 166 6.51 15.12 -16.94
C PHE A 166 7.96 14.65 -17.07
N GLY A 167 8.27 13.71 -17.94
CA GLY A 167 9.62 13.18 -18.14
C GLY A 167 10.57 14.18 -18.78
N LYS A 168 11.86 14.03 -18.51
CA LYS A 168 12.97 14.83 -19.06
C LYS A 168 14.03 13.95 -19.72
N LEU A 169 14.33 12.79 -19.15
CA LEU A 169 15.35 11.87 -19.63
C LEU A 169 14.73 10.81 -20.56
N PRO A 170 15.49 10.26 -21.51
CA PRO A 170 14.99 9.18 -22.35
C PRO A 170 14.79 7.89 -21.52
N MET A 171 13.78 7.09 -21.87
CA MET A 171 13.42 5.86 -21.14
C MET A 171 14.59 4.87 -21.04
N GLN A 172 15.47 4.83 -22.06
CA GLN A 172 16.69 4.03 -22.04
C GLN A 172 17.61 4.42 -20.86
N ARG A 173 17.72 5.71 -20.57
CA ARG A 173 18.54 6.20 -19.43
C ARG A 173 17.90 5.85 -18.11
N ILE A 174 16.56 5.99 -18.01
CA ILE A 174 15.78 5.72 -16.82
C ILE A 174 15.85 4.25 -16.41
N LEU A 175 15.77 3.33 -17.37
CA LEU A 175 15.75 1.88 -17.11
C LEU A 175 17.15 1.24 -17.03
N ALA A 176 18.20 1.91 -17.54
CA ALA A 176 19.55 1.36 -17.60
C ALA A 176 20.09 0.84 -16.25
N PRO A 177 19.91 1.53 -15.10
CA PRO A 177 20.41 1.02 -13.82
C PRO A 177 19.76 -0.32 -13.43
N THR A 178 18.44 -0.45 -13.61
CA THR A 178 17.72 -1.69 -13.29
C THR A 178 18.14 -2.82 -14.22
N ILE A 179 18.32 -2.55 -15.51
CA ILE A 179 18.83 -3.54 -16.48
C ILE A 179 20.21 -4.04 -16.03
N ALA A 180 21.11 -3.13 -15.65
CA ALA A 180 22.45 -3.48 -15.18
C ALA A 180 22.41 -4.35 -13.91
N TYR A 181 21.54 -4.04 -12.93
CA TYR A 181 21.37 -4.89 -11.74
C TYR A 181 20.75 -6.25 -12.08
N ALA A 182 19.81 -6.30 -13.00
CA ALA A 182 19.22 -7.57 -13.45
C ALA A 182 20.24 -8.50 -14.14
N GLU A 183 21.20 -7.92 -14.88
CA GLU A 183 22.30 -8.64 -15.55
C GLU A 183 23.42 -9.04 -14.59
N ASN A 184 23.89 -8.10 -13.76
CA ASN A 184 25.06 -8.30 -12.92
C ASN A 184 24.72 -8.86 -11.55
N GLY A 185 23.45 -8.69 -11.10
CA GLY A 185 22.91 -9.14 -9.85
C GLY A 185 22.85 -8.06 -8.77
N ALA A 186 21.95 -8.28 -7.81
CA ALA A 186 21.76 -7.45 -6.64
C ALA A 186 21.69 -8.33 -5.38
N PRO A 187 22.18 -7.84 -4.22
CA PRO A 187 22.05 -8.57 -2.95
C PRO A 187 20.58 -8.54 -2.48
N VAL A 188 20.12 -9.67 -1.94
CA VAL A 188 18.77 -9.81 -1.38
C VAL A 188 18.79 -9.44 0.11
N PRO A 189 17.97 -8.45 0.57
CA PRO A 189 17.92 -8.09 1.98
C PRO A 189 17.06 -9.03 2.82
N GLU A 190 17.15 -8.91 4.15
CA GLU A 190 16.56 -9.81 5.15
C GLU A 190 15.06 -10.05 4.94
N LEU A 191 14.25 -8.98 4.92
CA LEU A 191 12.80 -9.12 4.81
C LEU A 191 12.38 -9.69 3.46
N ILE A 192 13.05 -9.28 2.40
CA ILE A 192 12.75 -9.76 1.03
C ILE A 192 13.10 -11.24 0.92
N ALA A 193 14.23 -11.70 1.45
CA ALA A 193 14.58 -13.12 1.49
C ALA A 193 13.50 -13.96 2.18
N ARG A 194 13.00 -13.48 3.32
CA ARG A 194 11.91 -14.13 4.07
C ARG A 194 10.61 -14.20 3.27
N TYR A 195 10.18 -13.06 2.68
CA TYR A 195 8.96 -13.03 1.87
C TYR A 195 9.09 -13.89 0.62
N TRP A 196 10.25 -13.88 -0.01
CA TRP A 196 10.55 -14.70 -1.19
C TRP A 196 10.37 -16.19 -0.90
N ALA A 197 11.03 -16.69 0.15
CA ALA A 197 10.90 -18.09 0.57
C ALA A 197 9.45 -18.47 0.88
N THR A 198 8.71 -17.59 1.56
CA THR A 198 7.31 -17.84 1.90
C THR A 198 6.41 -17.89 0.66
N ASN A 199 6.58 -16.96 -0.27
CA ASN A 199 5.77 -16.88 -1.50
C ASN A 199 6.03 -18.08 -2.41
N THR A 200 7.30 -18.40 -2.68
CA THR A 200 7.65 -19.51 -3.58
C THR A 200 7.24 -20.87 -3.02
N ALA A 201 7.37 -21.09 -1.71
CA ALA A 201 6.84 -22.30 -1.05
C ALA A 201 5.30 -22.35 -1.14
N GLY A 202 4.63 -21.19 -1.06
CA GLY A 202 3.20 -21.07 -1.27
C GLY A 202 2.76 -21.50 -2.68
N PHE A 203 3.46 -21.03 -3.72
CA PHE A 203 3.17 -21.42 -5.12
C PHE A 203 3.37 -22.92 -5.37
N GLU A 204 4.37 -23.53 -4.78
CA GLU A 204 4.55 -25.00 -4.85
C GLU A 204 3.34 -25.76 -4.28
N GLY A 205 2.77 -25.27 -3.18
CA GLY A 205 1.53 -25.80 -2.60
C GLY A 205 0.33 -25.62 -3.53
N LEU A 206 0.14 -24.40 -4.03
CA LEU A 206 -0.97 -24.03 -4.94
C LEU A 206 -0.92 -24.82 -6.26
N PHE A 207 0.26 -25.06 -6.80
CA PHE A 207 0.44 -25.91 -7.97
C PHE A 207 0.02 -27.38 -7.70
N LYS A 208 0.41 -27.93 -6.54
CA LYS A 208 -0.02 -29.29 -6.14
C LYS A 208 -1.53 -29.39 -5.91
N GLU A 209 -2.16 -28.31 -5.48
CA GLU A 209 -3.62 -28.19 -5.34
C GLU A 209 -4.33 -27.94 -6.70
N GLY A 210 -3.57 -27.71 -7.78
CA GLY A 210 -4.09 -27.43 -9.13
C GLY A 210 -4.63 -26.03 -9.33
N VAL A 211 -4.37 -25.09 -8.38
CA VAL A 211 -4.83 -23.69 -8.44
C VAL A 211 -4.02 -22.88 -9.42
N VAL A 212 -2.69 -23.08 -9.44
CA VAL A 212 -1.77 -22.45 -10.40
C VAL A 212 -1.55 -23.39 -11.58
N GLU A 213 -1.78 -22.94 -12.79
CA GLU A 213 -1.77 -23.78 -14.00
C GLU A 213 -0.36 -24.17 -14.45
N GLU A 214 0.67 -23.39 -14.10
CA GLU A 214 2.05 -23.60 -14.54
C GLU A 214 3.00 -23.11 -13.44
N ILE A 215 4.07 -23.84 -13.15
CA ILE A 215 5.02 -23.55 -12.07
C ILE A 215 6.48 -23.48 -12.51
N ASP A 216 6.83 -24.08 -13.67
CA ASP A 216 8.22 -24.25 -14.05
C ASP A 216 8.90 -22.91 -14.41
N ASN A 217 8.15 -21.96 -14.94
CA ASN A 217 8.65 -20.61 -15.19
C ASN A 217 8.93 -19.86 -13.88
N MET A 218 8.07 -20.02 -12.85
CA MET A 218 8.30 -19.47 -11.51
C MET A 218 9.58 -20.06 -10.89
N ARG A 219 9.75 -21.38 -10.96
CA ARG A 219 10.95 -22.06 -10.47
C ARG A 219 12.20 -21.54 -11.17
N ARG A 220 12.15 -21.41 -12.50
CA ARG A 220 13.28 -20.93 -13.32
C ARG A 220 13.70 -19.52 -12.93
N VAL A 221 12.76 -18.61 -12.75
CA VAL A 221 13.04 -17.19 -12.49
C VAL A 221 13.35 -16.95 -11.01
N PHE A 222 12.54 -17.49 -10.10
CA PHE A 222 12.56 -17.10 -8.69
C PHE A 222 13.14 -18.16 -7.73
N LEU A 223 13.54 -19.33 -8.24
CA LEU A 223 14.25 -20.36 -7.48
C LEU A 223 15.58 -20.72 -8.16
N PRO A 224 16.54 -19.78 -8.26
CA PRO A 224 17.84 -20.08 -8.86
C PRO A 224 18.53 -21.21 -8.09
N GLY A 225 18.97 -22.25 -8.81
CA GLY A 225 19.51 -23.45 -8.16
C GLY A 225 18.51 -24.28 -7.37
N GLY A 226 17.18 -24.08 -7.60
CA GLY A 226 16.09 -24.83 -6.98
C GLY A 226 15.67 -24.35 -5.58
N LYS A 227 16.14 -23.18 -5.13
CA LYS A 227 15.79 -22.60 -3.82
C LYS A 227 15.58 -21.08 -3.91
N ALA A 228 14.79 -20.52 -3.00
CA ALA A 228 14.71 -19.08 -2.81
C ALA A 228 16.08 -18.52 -2.38
N PRO A 229 16.48 -17.34 -2.90
CA PRO A 229 17.73 -16.71 -2.46
C PRO A 229 17.65 -16.30 -0.99
N ALA A 230 18.74 -16.57 -0.26
CA ALA A 230 18.90 -16.15 1.13
C ALA A 230 19.37 -14.70 1.23
N GLU A 231 19.28 -14.12 2.44
CA GLU A 231 19.87 -12.81 2.74
C GLU A 231 21.35 -12.77 2.32
N GLY A 232 21.73 -11.69 1.63
CA GLY A 232 23.07 -11.47 1.11
C GLY A 232 23.42 -12.25 -0.16
N GLU A 233 22.62 -13.22 -0.60
CA GLU A 233 22.83 -13.89 -1.90
C GLU A 233 22.57 -12.91 -3.05
N ILE A 234 23.34 -13.08 -4.13
CA ILE A 234 23.21 -12.24 -5.34
C ILE A 234 22.17 -12.85 -6.28
N PHE A 235 21.09 -12.13 -6.48
CA PHE A 235 20.04 -12.49 -7.41
C PHE A 235 20.22 -11.81 -8.77
N LYS A 236 20.09 -12.57 -9.86
CA LYS A 236 20.10 -12.10 -11.26
C LYS A 236 18.79 -12.49 -11.94
N ASN A 237 18.33 -11.62 -12.84
CA ASN A 237 17.16 -11.90 -13.66
C ASN A 237 17.40 -11.45 -15.11
N LEU A 238 18.13 -12.26 -15.86
CA LEU A 238 18.50 -11.96 -17.25
C LEU A 238 17.29 -11.85 -18.17
N ASP A 239 16.20 -12.54 -17.85
CA ASP A 239 14.95 -12.49 -18.60
C ASP A 239 14.28 -11.14 -18.44
N LEU A 240 14.21 -10.62 -17.20
CA LEU A 240 13.70 -9.27 -16.91
C LEU A 240 14.59 -8.20 -17.55
N ALA A 241 15.92 -8.38 -17.52
CA ALA A 241 16.85 -7.46 -18.18
C ALA A 241 16.52 -7.31 -19.68
N ARG A 242 16.32 -8.44 -20.40
CA ARG A 242 15.93 -8.42 -21.82
C ARG A 242 14.57 -7.75 -22.06
N THR A 243 13.61 -8.04 -21.19
CA THR A 243 12.27 -7.43 -21.25
C THR A 243 12.34 -5.91 -21.07
N LEU A 244 13.05 -5.43 -20.04
CA LEU A 244 13.24 -4.00 -19.80
C LEU A 244 14.04 -3.31 -20.91
N ALA A 245 15.07 -3.96 -21.46
CA ALA A 245 15.83 -3.45 -22.60
C ALA A 245 14.94 -3.29 -23.85
N THR A 246 14.04 -4.24 -24.09
CA THR A 246 13.04 -4.16 -25.17
C THR A 246 12.08 -3.00 -24.97
N ILE A 247 11.55 -2.83 -23.75
CA ILE A 247 10.66 -1.71 -23.39
C ILE A 247 11.40 -0.36 -23.52
N ALA A 248 12.63 -0.29 -23.06
CA ALA A 248 13.46 0.91 -23.15
C ALA A 248 13.70 1.34 -24.62
N LYS A 249 13.98 0.37 -25.48
CA LYS A 249 14.31 0.61 -26.90
C LYS A 249 13.07 0.88 -27.75
N ASP A 250 12.05 0.02 -27.63
CA ASP A 250 10.92 -0.05 -28.57
C ASP A 250 9.65 0.60 -28.00
N GLY A 251 9.71 1.07 -26.76
CA GLY A 251 8.66 1.85 -26.10
C GLY A 251 7.47 1.01 -25.61
N ARG A 252 6.41 1.71 -25.22
CA ARG A 252 5.16 1.15 -24.67
C ARG A 252 4.57 0.02 -25.54
N ASP A 253 4.56 0.23 -26.83
CA ASP A 253 3.90 -0.69 -27.76
C ASP A 253 4.61 -2.05 -27.87
N ALA A 254 5.89 -2.15 -27.51
CA ALA A 254 6.58 -3.44 -27.37
C ALA A 254 5.88 -4.36 -26.36
N PHE A 255 5.40 -3.77 -25.24
CA PHE A 255 4.73 -4.51 -24.16
C PHE A 255 3.25 -4.81 -24.45
N TYR A 256 2.54 -3.91 -25.16
CA TYR A 256 1.08 -4.06 -25.32
C TYR A 256 0.63 -4.51 -26.72
N LYS A 257 1.48 -4.39 -27.76
CA LYS A 257 1.14 -4.75 -29.16
C LYS A 257 2.23 -5.56 -29.84
N GLY A 258 3.48 -5.42 -29.40
CA GLY A 258 4.67 -6.01 -30.02
C GLY A 258 4.96 -7.43 -29.54
N THR A 259 6.25 -7.77 -29.58
CA THR A 259 6.74 -9.13 -29.30
C THR A 259 6.45 -9.62 -27.88
N LEU A 260 6.48 -8.72 -26.89
CA LEU A 260 6.17 -9.07 -25.51
C LEU A 260 4.68 -9.40 -25.34
N ALA A 261 3.78 -8.61 -25.97
CA ALA A 261 2.35 -8.91 -25.96
C ALA A 261 2.02 -10.23 -26.68
N GLN A 262 2.69 -10.52 -27.79
CA GLN A 262 2.54 -11.80 -28.51
C GLN A 262 3.00 -12.98 -27.66
N ALA A 263 4.08 -12.84 -26.92
CA ALA A 263 4.56 -13.86 -25.97
C ALA A 263 3.53 -14.10 -24.84
N MET A 264 3.00 -13.03 -24.23
CA MET A 264 1.96 -13.13 -23.20
C MET A 264 0.67 -13.78 -23.75
N ASP A 265 0.23 -13.41 -24.95
CA ASP A 265 -0.94 -14.03 -25.61
C ASP A 265 -0.73 -15.53 -25.84
N GLY A 266 0.42 -15.92 -26.41
CA GLY A 266 0.77 -17.33 -26.61
C GLY A 266 0.82 -18.13 -25.32
N TYR A 267 1.37 -17.52 -24.26
CA TYR A 267 1.39 -18.12 -22.92
C TYR A 267 -0.03 -18.39 -22.40
N PHE A 268 -0.90 -17.37 -22.39
CA PHE A 268 -2.26 -17.52 -21.92
C PHE A 268 -3.10 -18.51 -22.75
N GLN A 269 -2.88 -18.56 -24.06
CA GLN A 269 -3.53 -19.59 -24.90
C GLN A 269 -3.10 -21.01 -24.49
N ARG A 270 -1.79 -21.20 -24.22
CA ARG A 270 -1.23 -22.50 -23.84
C ARG A 270 -1.78 -23.02 -22.50
N ILE A 271 -1.97 -22.12 -21.51
CA ILE A 271 -2.52 -22.50 -20.19
C ILE A 271 -4.07 -22.46 -20.16
N GLY A 272 -4.74 -22.22 -21.29
CA GLY A 272 -6.20 -22.22 -21.38
C GLY A 272 -6.90 -21.01 -20.74
N ALA A 273 -6.21 -19.88 -20.63
CA ALA A 273 -6.76 -18.65 -20.07
C ALA A 273 -7.43 -17.76 -21.14
N PRO A 274 -8.35 -16.86 -20.78
CA PRO A 274 -9.14 -16.07 -21.73
C PRO A 274 -8.41 -14.84 -22.31
N HIS A 275 -7.26 -14.47 -21.78
CA HIS A 275 -6.50 -13.28 -22.20
C HIS A 275 -5.99 -13.41 -23.63
N ARG A 276 -6.11 -12.35 -24.44
CA ARG A 276 -5.70 -12.32 -25.83
C ARG A 276 -4.92 -11.04 -26.17
N LEU A 277 -4.15 -11.07 -27.24
CA LEU A 277 -3.38 -9.93 -27.75
C LEU A 277 -4.23 -8.65 -27.84
N ALA A 278 -5.50 -8.77 -28.23
CA ALA A 278 -6.43 -7.65 -28.33
C ALA A 278 -6.71 -6.98 -26.98
N ASP A 279 -6.66 -7.73 -25.87
CA ASP A 279 -6.87 -7.18 -24.52
C ASP A 279 -5.68 -6.33 -24.09
N PHE A 280 -4.46 -6.80 -24.36
CA PHE A 280 -3.23 -6.02 -24.14
C PHE A 280 -3.22 -4.77 -25.01
N ALA A 281 -3.49 -4.89 -26.29
CA ALA A 281 -3.50 -3.76 -27.24
C ALA A 281 -4.54 -2.69 -26.88
N ALA A 282 -5.65 -3.09 -26.24
CA ALA A 282 -6.72 -2.19 -25.82
C ALA A 282 -6.45 -1.54 -24.45
N HIS A 283 -5.41 -1.94 -23.72
CA HIS A 283 -5.10 -1.36 -22.42
C HIS A 283 -4.72 0.11 -22.53
N LYS A 284 -5.27 0.93 -21.62
CA LYS A 284 -4.97 2.34 -21.51
C LYS A 284 -5.19 2.80 -20.06
N SER A 285 -4.18 3.48 -19.51
CA SER A 285 -4.28 4.20 -18.25
C SER A 285 -5.15 5.45 -18.40
N GLU A 286 -5.65 5.97 -17.30
CA GLU A 286 -6.52 7.14 -17.28
C GLU A 286 -6.01 8.18 -16.31
N TRP A 287 -5.91 9.43 -16.78
CA TRP A 287 -5.73 10.58 -15.91
C TRP A 287 -7.07 10.90 -15.25
N VAL A 288 -7.07 11.02 -13.93
CA VAL A 288 -8.25 11.29 -13.11
C VAL A 288 -7.98 12.47 -12.19
N ASP A 289 -9.01 13.21 -11.84
CA ASP A 289 -8.88 14.28 -10.85
C ASP A 289 -8.86 13.65 -9.45
N PRO A 290 -7.82 13.89 -8.64
CA PRO A 290 -7.82 13.47 -7.24
C PRO A 290 -8.97 14.12 -6.47
N VAL A 291 -9.47 13.42 -5.47
CA VAL A 291 -10.53 13.91 -4.58
C VAL A 291 -10.00 14.17 -3.18
N SER A 292 -10.59 15.11 -2.46
CA SER A 292 -10.08 15.49 -1.14
C SER A 292 -11.16 15.63 -0.09
N THR A 293 -10.70 15.63 1.16
CA THR A 293 -11.45 16.21 2.28
C THR A 293 -10.58 17.19 3.03
N ASN A 294 -11.17 18.26 3.56
CA ASN A 294 -10.49 19.10 4.53
C ASN A 294 -10.53 18.44 5.90
N TYR A 295 -9.37 18.27 6.50
CA TYR A 295 -9.20 17.75 7.86
C TYR A 295 -8.44 18.77 8.69
N ARG A 296 -9.13 19.48 9.58
CA ARG A 296 -8.56 20.51 10.48
C ARG A 296 -7.67 21.54 9.77
N GLY A 297 -8.10 21.99 8.57
CA GLY A 297 -7.40 22.99 7.77
C GLY A 297 -6.30 22.43 6.85
N TYR A 298 -6.21 21.11 6.70
CA TYR A 298 -5.37 20.44 5.72
C TYR A 298 -6.25 19.72 4.70
N ASP A 299 -5.97 19.87 3.41
CA ASP A 299 -6.66 19.11 2.37
C ASP A 299 -5.90 17.81 2.14
N VAL A 300 -6.55 16.69 2.43
CA VAL A 300 -6.01 15.33 2.22
C VAL A 300 -6.60 14.78 0.94
N TRP A 301 -5.74 14.33 0.03
CA TRP A 301 -6.06 13.93 -1.33
C TRP A 301 -5.81 12.46 -1.55
N GLU A 302 -6.74 11.81 -2.24
CA GLU A 302 -6.69 10.42 -2.66
C GLU A 302 -7.21 10.29 -4.09
N LEU A 303 -7.02 9.12 -4.73
CA LEU A 303 -7.69 8.85 -6.00
C LEU A 303 -9.14 8.39 -5.78
N PRO A 304 -10.05 8.75 -6.71
CA PRO A 304 -11.41 8.23 -6.69
C PRO A 304 -11.44 6.71 -6.94
N PRO A 305 -12.57 6.01 -6.71
CA PRO A 305 -12.75 4.62 -7.13
C PRO A 305 -12.44 4.41 -8.64
N ASN A 306 -12.01 3.23 -9.02
CA ASN A 306 -12.08 1.87 -8.44
C ASN A 306 -11.15 1.61 -7.23
N GLY A 307 -10.22 2.51 -6.90
CA GLY A 307 -9.35 2.42 -5.72
C GLY A 307 -10.10 2.67 -4.40
N GLN A 308 -9.44 2.34 -3.27
CA GLN A 308 -10.04 2.49 -1.94
C GLN A 308 -9.64 3.80 -1.21
N GLY A 309 -9.01 4.77 -1.88
CA GLY A 309 -8.47 5.98 -1.24
C GLY A 309 -9.51 6.76 -0.46
N ILE A 310 -10.71 6.89 -1.00
CA ILE A 310 -11.78 7.65 -0.32
C ILE A 310 -12.21 7.06 1.03
N ALA A 311 -11.87 5.79 1.35
CA ALA A 311 -12.11 5.24 2.69
C ALA A 311 -11.27 5.95 3.77
N ALA A 312 -10.03 6.34 3.45
CA ALA A 312 -9.22 7.16 4.35
C ALA A 312 -9.85 8.53 4.58
N LEU A 313 -10.37 9.17 3.52
CA LEU A 313 -11.06 10.46 3.62
C LEU A 313 -12.35 10.37 4.45
N GLN A 314 -13.14 9.30 4.28
CA GLN A 314 -14.33 9.04 5.10
C GLN A 314 -13.97 8.84 6.58
N MET A 315 -12.91 8.06 6.88
CA MET A 315 -12.42 7.90 8.24
C MET A 315 -12.03 9.25 8.86
N LEU A 316 -11.28 10.08 8.14
CA LEU A 316 -10.89 11.41 8.60
C LEU A 316 -12.11 12.30 8.86
N ASN A 317 -13.13 12.27 8.00
CA ASN A 317 -14.37 13.01 8.19
C ASN A 317 -15.13 12.60 9.47
N ILE A 318 -15.14 11.30 9.78
CA ILE A 318 -15.76 10.80 11.03
C ILE A 318 -14.94 11.24 12.23
N LEU A 319 -13.61 11.06 12.18
CA LEU A 319 -12.67 11.35 13.25
C LEU A 319 -12.57 12.85 13.59
N GLU A 320 -12.76 13.73 12.62
CA GLU A 320 -12.68 15.18 12.81
C GLU A 320 -13.65 15.71 13.87
N GLY A 321 -14.77 15.02 14.08
CA GLY A 321 -15.76 15.40 15.08
C GLY A 321 -15.43 15.01 16.53
N PHE A 322 -14.30 14.34 16.77
CA PHE A 322 -13.78 14.00 18.09
C PHE A 322 -12.59 14.89 18.46
N ASP A 323 -12.42 15.22 19.72
CA ASP A 323 -11.20 15.85 20.24
C ASP A 323 -10.13 14.77 20.50
N LEU A 324 -9.51 14.30 19.42
CA LEU A 324 -8.51 13.22 19.49
C LEU A 324 -7.29 13.61 20.32
N LYS A 325 -6.94 14.91 20.32
CA LYS A 325 -5.82 15.43 21.11
C LYS A 325 -6.12 15.34 22.61
N ALA A 326 -7.31 15.72 23.04
CA ALA A 326 -7.74 15.59 24.44
C ALA A 326 -7.89 14.12 24.88
N MET A 327 -8.35 13.24 23.99
CA MET A 327 -8.38 11.79 24.26
C MET A 327 -6.97 11.23 24.51
N GLY A 328 -5.98 11.72 23.80
CA GLY A 328 -4.60 11.23 23.86
C GLY A 328 -4.40 9.94 23.07
N ARG A 329 -3.31 9.88 22.30
CA ARG A 329 -3.04 8.77 21.38
C ARG A 329 -2.95 7.39 22.04
N SER A 330 -2.53 7.34 23.30
CA SER A 330 -2.37 6.10 24.09
C SER A 330 -3.62 5.73 24.88
N SER A 331 -4.78 6.38 24.65
CA SER A 331 -6.04 6.06 25.32
C SER A 331 -6.85 5.02 24.55
N ALA A 332 -7.65 4.24 25.26
CA ALA A 332 -8.59 3.32 24.65
C ALA A 332 -9.72 4.05 23.90
N ASP A 333 -10.10 5.27 24.31
CA ASP A 333 -11.07 6.09 23.60
C ASP A 333 -10.60 6.42 22.18
N PHE A 334 -9.36 6.89 22.05
CA PHE A 334 -8.76 7.19 20.75
C PHE A 334 -8.76 5.97 19.81
N TRP A 335 -8.29 4.82 20.30
CA TRP A 335 -8.22 3.61 19.49
C TRP A 335 -9.59 3.06 19.15
N HIS A 336 -10.52 3.13 20.09
CA HIS A 336 -11.90 2.70 19.90
C HIS A 336 -12.60 3.50 18.80
N VAL A 337 -12.61 4.85 18.88
CA VAL A 337 -13.28 5.68 17.87
C VAL A 337 -12.63 5.51 16.49
N PHE A 338 -11.32 5.27 16.45
CA PHE A 338 -10.62 5.07 15.20
C PHE A 338 -11.03 3.76 14.51
N VAL A 339 -11.13 2.67 15.29
CA VAL A 339 -11.57 1.35 14.79
C VAL A 339 -13.04 1.42 14.34
N GLU A 340 -13.90 2.07 15.10
CA GLU A 340 -15.33 2.21 14.74
C GLU A 340 -15.51 3.10 13.50
N ALA A 341 -14.73 4.18 13.36
CA ALA A 341 -14.71 4.99 12.14
C ALA A 341 -14.25 4.17 10.91
N LYS A 342 -13.25 3.28 11.11
CA LYS A 342 -12.82 2.34 10.07
C LYS A 342 -13.95 1.39 9.67
N LYS A 343 -14.64 0.77 10.61
CA LYS A 343 -15.75 -0.15 10.31
C LYS A 343 -16.84 0.55 9.50
N ALA A 344 -17.22 1.78 9.86
CA ALA A 344 -18.20 2.56 9.14
C ALA A 344 -17.79 2.90 7.69
N ALA A 345 -16.53 3.32 7.49
CA ALA A 345 -16.01 3.62 6.15
C ALA A 345 -15.89 2.37 5.27
N TYR A 346 -15.56 1.22 5.88
CA TYR A 346 -15.40 -0.04 5.15
C TYR A 346 -16.74 -0.70 4.79
N ALA A 347 -17.79 -0.46 5.54
CA ALA A 347 -19.14 -0.83 5.15
C ALA A 347 -19.56 -0.11 3.84
N ASP A 348 -19.23 1.17 3.72
CA ASP A 348 -19.43 1.93 2.47
C ASP A 348 -18.53 1.42 1.34
N ARG A 349 -17.26 1.11 1.65
CA ARG A 349 -16.30 0.55 0.70
C ARG A 349 -16.84 -0.75 0.07
N ALA A 350 -17.30 -1.65 0.90
CA ALA A 350 -17.85 -2.93 0.45
C ALA A 350 -19.01 -2.76 -0.51
N ARG A 351 -19.88 -1.79 -0.27
CA ARG A 351 -21.10 -1.59 -1.05
C ARG A 351 -20.92 -0.83 -2.35
N PHE A 352 -20.05 0.21 -2.35
CA PHE A 352 -20.06 1.23 -3.40
C PHE A 352 -18.79 1.28 -4.25
N TYR A 353 -17.66 0.64 -3.83
CA TYR A 353 -16.40 0.83 -4.55
C TYR A 353 -16.28 -0.15 -5.71
N ALA A 354 -16.31 0.41 -6.90
CA ALA A 354 -16.26 -0.30 -8.16
C ALA A 354 -15.70 0.59 -9.28
N ASP A 355 -15.58 0.06 -10.48
CA ASP A 355 -15.21 0.84 -11.67
C ASP A 355 -16.34 1.84 -12.02
N PRO A 356 -16.08 3.17 -11.98
CA PRO A 356 -17.11 4.19 -12.25
C PRO A 356 -17.63 4.17 -13.69
N ALA A 357 -16.95 3.49 -14.62
CA ALA A 357 -17.46 3.27 -15.97
C ALA A 357 -18.62 2.23 -16.02
N PHE A 358 -18.77 1.43 -14.95
CA PHE A 358 -19.75 0.35 -14.86
C PHE A 358 -20.76 0.51 -13.71
N ALA A 359 -20.47 1.40 -12.75
CA ALA A 359 -21.31 1.60 -11.57
C ALA A 359 -21.44 3.09 -11.21
N LYS A 360 -22.60 3.47 -10.68
CA LYS A 360 -22.83 4.84 -10.19
C LYS A 360 -22.42 4.95 -8.72
N ILE A 361 -21.28 5.56 -8.48
CA ILE A 361 -20.74 5.75 -7.13
C ILE A 361 -21.21 7.11 -6.60
N PRO A 362 -21.88 7.19 -5.44
CA PRO A 362 -22.38 8.45 -4.87
C PRO A 362 -21.24 9.21 -4.14
N LEU A 363 -20.18 9.56 -4.87
CA LEU A 363 -18.92 10.07 -4.32
C LEU A 363 -19.12 11.30 -3.42
N ALA A 364 -19.94 12.27 -3.85
CA ALA A 364 -20.21 13.49 -3.08
C ALA A 364 -20.89 13.19 -1.73
N GLU A 365 -21.82 12.21 -1.69
CA GLU A 365 -22.45 11.78 -0.44
C GLU A 365 -21.47 11.04 0.46
N LEU A 366 -20.68 10.10 -0.11
CA LEU A 366 -19.69 9.33 0.65
C LEU A 366 -18.67 10.25 1.35
N LEU A 367 -18.27 11.34 0.72
CA LEU A 367 -17.32 12.32 1.27
C LEU A 367 -17.99 13.47 2.06
N SER A 368 -19.31 13.48 2.20
CA SER A 368 -19.99 14.57 2.90
C SER A 368 -19.77 14.53 4.42
N LYS A 369 -19.61 15.72 5.01
CA LYS A 369 -19.52 15.85 6.48
C LYS A 369 -20.81 15.43 7.19
N ASP A 370 -21.97 15.58 6.52
CA ASP A 370 -23.27 15.14 7.06
C ASP A 370 -23.35 13.62 7.18
N ARG A 371 -22.87 12.88 6.19
CA ARG A 371 -22.76 11.42 6.30
C ARG A 371 -21.83 11.03 7.45
N ALA A 372 -20.66 11.63 7.53
CA ALA A 372 -19.70 11.38 8.59
C ALA A 372 -20.29 11.70 9.99
N ALA A 373 -21.08 12.77 10.11
CA ALA A 373 -21.76 13.11 11.36
C ALA A 373 -22.78 12.02 11.77
N ARG A 374 -23.55 11.48 10.82
CA ARG A 374 -24.47 10.37 11.09
C ARG A 374 -23.73 9.09 11.50
N GLN A 375 -22.63 8.75 10.81
CA GLN A 375 -21.80 7.59 11.14
C GLN A 375 -21.15 7.75 12.53
N ARG A 376 -20.65 8.94 12.86
CA ARG A 376 -20.10 9.26 14.17
C ARG A 376 -21.13 9.13 15.30
N ALA A 377 -22.35 9.63 15.06
CA ALA A 377 -23.43 9.55 16.06
C ALA A 377 -23.87 8.11 16.38
N ALA A 378 -23.57 7.16 15.50
CA ALA A 378 -23.86 5.75 15.67
C ALA A 378 -22.75 4.99 16.44
N ILE A 379 -21.61 5.61 16.72
CA ILE A 379 -20.52 5.00 17.50
C ILE A 379 -20.90 4.98 18.98
N ASP A 380 -20.99 3.78 19.55
CA ASP A 380 -21.16 3.57 21.00
C ASP A 380 -19.80 3.61 21.69
N MET A 381 -19.51 4.66 22.46
CA MET A 381 -18.22 4.83 23.13
C MET A 381 -17.88 3.75 24.15
N ALA A 382 -18.87 3.00 24.63
CA ALA A 382 -18.69 1.94 25.64
C ALA A 382 -18.52 0.55 25.03
N LYS A 383 -18.93 0.35 23.77
CA LYS A 383 -19.05 -1.00 23.19
C LYS A 383 -18.68 -1.02 21.71
N ALA A 384 -17.81 -1.97 21.35
CA ALA A 384 -17.44 -2.23 19.95
C ALA A 384 -18.63 -2.77 19.13
N ALA A 385 -18.82 -2.27 17.89
CA ALA A 385 -19.74 -2.85 16.94
C ALA A 385 -19.26 -4.24 16.50
N LEU A 386 -20.15 -5.24 16.57
CA LEU A 386 -19.85 -6.62 16.18
C LEU A 386 -20.16 -6.90 14.70
N THR A 387 -21.02 -6.09 14.12
CA THR A 387 -21.42 -6.21 12.69
C THR A 387 -21.05 -4.93 11.98
N ASP A 388 -20.78 -5.02 10.67
CA ASP A 388 -20.81 -3.83 9.85
C ASP A 388 -22.18 -3.17 9.98
N MET A 389 -22.24 -1.84 9.94
CA MET A 389 -23.52 -1.18 9.70
C MET A 389 -24.09 -1.77 8.40
N PRO A 390 -25.40 -2.10 8.32
CA PRO A 390 -25.94 -3.16 7.44
C PRO A 390 -25.35 -3.17 6.03
N GLY A 391 -24.52 -4.16 5.76
CA GLY A 391 -23.80 -4.47 4.52
C GLY A 391 -22.88 -5.66 4.76
N LEU A 392 -22.76 -6.59 3.89
CA LEU A 392 -22.23 -7.96 4.02
C LEU A 392 -20.68 -8.09 4.12
N PRO A 393 -20.13 -9.26 4.49
CA PRO A 393 -18.80 -9.47 5.12
C PRO A 393 -17.68 -10.00 4.22
N ILE A 394 -16.42 -10.03 4.67
CA ILE A 394 -15.41 -11.12 4.57
C ILE A 394 -14.02 -10.87 5.12
N ASP A 395 -13.29 -12.01 5.19
CA ASP A 395 -11.94 -12.29 5.67
C ASP A 395 -10.82 -11.76 4.73
N SER A 396 -9.74 -11.21 5.26
CA SER A 396 -8.62 -10.70 4.49
C SER A 396 -7.30 -11.40 4.83
N ALA A 397 -6.64 -11.98 3.83
CA ALA A 397 -5.27 -12.46 3.96
C ALA A 397 -4.25 -11.32 3.79
N ALA A 398 -3.06 -11.49 4.35
CA ALA A 398 -1.96 -10.52 4.23
C ALA A 398 -1.65 -10.21 2.76
N LYS A 399 -1.57 -8.91 2.42
CA LYS A 399 -1.38 -8.38 1.07
C LYS A 399 -0.12 -7.52 1.05
N ASP A 400 0.78 -7.72 0.09
CA ASP A 400 2.00 -6.95 -0.05
C ASP A 400 1.94 -5.99 -1.24
N THR A 401 2.74 -4.92 -1.22
CA THR A 401 2.69 -3.80 -2.18
C THR A 401 3.98 -3.02 -2.00
N ILE A 402 4.39 -2.19 -2.96
CA ILE A 402 5.40 -1.15 -2.70
C ILE A 402 4.77 0.23 -2.78
N TYR A 403 5.23 1.13 -1.93
CA TYR A 403 4.96 2.57 -2.02
C TYR A 403 6.28 3.33 -2.08
N MET A 404 6.33 4.38 -2.91
CA MET A 404 7.47 5.27 -3.00
C MET A 404 7.05 6.71 -3.27
N THR A 405 7.93 7.66 -2.93
CA THR A 405 7.70 9.07 -3.21
C THR A 405 8.99 9.76 -3.61
N VAL A 406 8.89 10.72 -4.51
CA VAL A 406 10.01 11.47 -5.08
C VAL A 406 9.64 12.94 -5.18
N ALA A 407 10.60 13.83 -4.89
CA ALA A 407 10.49 15.27 -5.13
C ALA A 407 11.76 15.78 -5.79
N ASP A 408 11.65 16.66 -6.79
CA ASP A 408 12.80 17.27 -7.46
C ASP A 408 13.01 18.75 -7.07
N LYS A 409 14.13 19.31 -7.53
CA LYS A 409 14.49 20.70 -7.27
C LYS A 409 13.53 21.74 -7.83
N ASP A 410 12.74 21.38 -8.82
CA ASP A 410 11.76 22.26 -9.47
C ASP A 410 10.41 22.26 -8.73
N GLY A 411 10.28 21.42 -7.70
CA GLY A 411 9.08 21.30 -6.85
C GLY A 411 8.03 20.32 -7.37
N LEU A 412 8.32 19.54 -8.42
CA LEU A 412 7.48 18.40 -8.84
C LEU A 412 7.57 17.32 -7.76
N MET A 413 6.42 16.83 -7.29
CA MET A 413 6.36 15.76 -6.28
C MET A 413 5.48 14.61 -6.77
N VAL A 414 5.94 13.39 -6.58
CA VAL A 414 5.28 12.15 -7.03
C VAL A 414 5.00 11.26 -5.83
N SER A 415 3.75 10.93 -5.60
CA SER A 415 3.27 9.86 -4.72
C SER A 415 2.90 8.69 -5.61
N LEU A 416 3.63 7.57 -5.52
CA LEU A 416 3.46 6.42 -6.41
C LEU A 416 3.31 5.14 -5.60
N ILE A 417 2.34 4.33 -5.99
CA ILE A 417 2.14 2.99 -5.44
C ILE A 417 1.98 1.97 -6.58
N GLN A 418 2.60 0.81 -6.41
CA GLN A 418 2.58 -0.24 -7.42
C GLN A 418 2.48 -1.61 -6.73
N SER A 419 1.79 -2.54 -7.34
CA SER A 419 1.56 -3.83 -6.70
C SER A 419 1.13 -4.91 -7.68
N ASN A 420 1.52 -6.15 -7.34
CA ASN A 420 0.95 -7.37 -7.89
C ASN A 420 -0.26 -7.89 -7.08
N TYR A 421 -0.65 -7.25 -5.99
CA TYR A 421 -1.72 -7.52 -5.02
C TYR A 421 -1.31 -8.50 -3.91
N ARG A 422 -1.33 -9.82 -4.12
CA ARG A 422 -0.97 -10.79 -3.08
C ARG A 422 0.47 -11.26 -3.26
N GLY A 423 1.38 -10.78 -2.43
CA GLY A 423 2.80 -11.14 -2.52
C GLY A 423 3.36 -10.93 -3.92
N MET A 424 3.97 -11.96 -4.49
CA MET A 424 4.55 -11.90 -5.84
C MET A 424 3.51 -11.83 -6.96
N GLY A 425 2.22 -12.12 -6.70
CA GLY A 425 1.13 -12.13 -7.68
C GLY A 425 0.54 -13.52 -7.94
N SER A 426 0.09 -13.75 -9.16
CA SER A 426 -0.71 -14.92 -9.58
C SER A 426 0.01 -16.28 -9.55
N GLY A 427 1.32 -16.31 -9.43
CA GLY A 427 2.14 -17.51 -9.62
C GLY A 427 2.55 -17.76 -11.07
N LEU A 428 2.04 -16.98 -12.03
CA LEU A 428 2.23 -17.18 -13.47
C LEU A 428 3.24 -16.21 -14.06
N ILE A 429 4.25 -16.75 -14.74
CA ILE A 429 5.30 -16.00 -15.44
C ILE A 429 5.22 -16.30 -16.93
N PRO A 430 5.02 -15.29 -17.79
CA PRO A 430 4.95 -15.52 -19.23
C PRO A 430 6.30 -15.92 -19.83
N ASP A 431 6.25 -16.70 -20.91
CA ASP A 431 7.41 -17.07 -21.72
C ASP A 431 7.13 -16.84 -23.21
N ASP A 432 8.19 -16.89 -24.00
CA ASP A 432 8.15 -16.66 -25.45
C ASP A 432 7.81 -17.93 -26.28
N GLY A 433 7.53 -19.05 -25.61
CA GLY A 433 7.31 -20.36 -26.25
C GLY A 433 8.55 -20.96 -26.91
N LYS A 434 9.74 -20.34 -26.76
CA LYS A 434 11.01 -20.74 -27.36
C LYS A 434 12.09 -21.06 -26.32
N GLY A 435 11.74 -21.00 -25.04
CA GLY A 435 12.63 -21.38 -23.95
C GLY A 435 13.11 -20.21 -23.06
N ALA A 436 12.71 -18.96 -23.33
CA ALA A 436 12.98 -17.83 -22.46
C ALA A 436 11.68 -17.31 -21.81
N THR A 437 11.74 -16.98 -20.51
CA THR A 437 10.65 -16.27 -19.84
C THR A 437 10.73 -14.76 -20.11
N LEU A 438 9.70 -14.01 -19.74
CA LEU A 438 9.76 -12.55 -19.71
C LEU A 438 10.28 -11.99 -18.38
N GLY A 439 10.56 -12.85 -17.39
CA GLY A 439 11.23 -12.51 -16.14
C GLY A 439 10.38 -11.77 -15.11
N PHE A 440 9.07 -11.63 -15.33
CA PHE A 440 8.15 -11.01 -14.37
C PHE A 440 6.91 -11.88 -14.16
N MET A 441 6.28 -11.75 -12.99
CA MET A 441 5.03 -12.42 -12.65
C MET A 441 3.83 -11.51 -12.91
N PHE A 442 2.73 -12.08 -13.42
CA PHE A 442 1.46 -11.36 -13.50
C PHE A 442 0.86 -11.13 -12.12
N GLN A 443 0.20 -10.00 -11.96
CA GLN A 443 -0.60 -9.67 -10.78
C GLN A 443 -1.87 -10.55 -10.68
N ASP A 444 -2.49 -10.58 -9.51
CA ASP A 444 -3.69 -11.36 -9.19
C ASP A 444 -4.90 -10.48 -8.81
N ARG A 445 -4.99 -9.27 -9.40
CA ARG A 445 -6.05 -8.27 -9.10
C ARG A 445 -7.45 -8.70 -9.47
N GLY A 446 -7.61 -9.60 -10.44
CA GLY A 446 -8.91 -10.12 -10.83
C GLY A 446 -9.63 -10.84 -9.69
N ALA A 447 -8.91 -11.35 -8.69
CA ALA A 447 -9.50 -11.89 -7.47
C ALA A 447 -10.34 -10.85 -6.69
N GLN A 448 -10.11 -9.55 -6.92
CA GLN A 448 -10.85 -8.47 -6.27
C GLN A 448 -12.22 -8.16 -6.93
N PHE A 449 -12.63 -8.85 -7.98
CA PHE A 449 -14.01 -8.80 -8.47
C PHE A 449 -14.95 -9.65 -7.63
N SER A 450 -16.21 -9.23 -7.56
CA SER A 450 -17.29 -10.08 -7.06
C SER A 450 -17.80 -11.04 -8.15
N LEU A 451 -18.17 -12.26 -7.79
CA LEU A 451 -18.91 -13.19 -8.65
C LEU A 451 -20.42 -12.96 -8.59
N ASP A 452 -20.94 -12.23 -7.60
CA ASP A 452 -22.36 -11.87 -7.53
C ASP A 452 -22.71 -10.89 -8.66
N PRO A 453 -23.58 -11.28 -9.61
CA PRO A 453 -23.94 -10.43 -10.74
C PRO A 453 -24.72 -9.16 -10.35
N LYS A 454 -25.22 -9.07 -9.11
CA LYS A 454 -25.96 -7.91 -8.59
C LYS A 454 -25.03 -6.90 -7.91
N HIS A 455 -23.78 -7.28 -7.64
CA HIS A 455 -22.83 -6.40 -6.97
C HIS A 455 -22.22 -5.42 -7.98
N ASP A 456 -22.07 -4.14 -7.58
CA ASP A 456 -21.49 -3.10 -8.43
C ASP A 456 -20.06 -3.43 -8.90
N ASN A 457 -19.29 -4.17 -8.09
CA ASN A 457 -17.96 -4.67 -8.43
C ASN A 457 -17.98 -6.07 -9.10
N SER A 458 -19.13 -6.55 -9.61
CA SER A 458 -19.19 -7.83 -10.34
C SER A 458 -18.26 -7.85 -11.54
N TRP A 459 -17.64 -9.02 -11.81
CA TRP A 459 -16.79 -9.19 -12.99
C TRP A 459 -17.59 -8.95 -14.28
N GLN A 460 -17.07 -8.09 -15.15
CA GLN A 460 -17.57 -7.80 -16.49
C GLN A 460 -16.39 -7.72 -17.46
N PRO A 461 -16.53 -8.06 -18.76
CA PRO A 461 -15.48 -7.95 -19.74
C PRO A 461 -15.03 -6.47 -19.91
N GLY A 462 -13.73 -6.23 -19.83
CA GLY A 462 -13.15 -4.91 -19.98
C GLY A 462 -13.33 -3.96 -18.78
N LYS A 463 -13.79 -4.45 -17.64
CA LYS A 463 -13.97 -3.72 -16.38
C LYS A 463 -12.70 -3.75 -15.53
N ARG A 464 -12.46 -2.70 -14.74
CA ARG A 464 -11.46 -2.70 -13.67
C ARG A 464 -12.03 -3.31 -12.40
N PRO A 465 -11.27 -4.14 -11.66
CA PRO A 465 -11.69 -4.59 -10.33
C PRO A 465 -11.65 -3.45 -9.32
N PHE A 466 -12.32 -3.61 -8.20
CA PHE A 466 -11.95 -2.90 -6.97
C PHE A 466 -10.44 -2.99 -6.73
N HIS A 467 -9.82 -1.94 -6.16
CA HIS A 467 -8.37 -1.86 -6.08
C HIS A 467 -7.88 -1.36 -4.72
N THR A 468 -6.89 -2.04 -4.15
CA THR A 468 -6.39 -1.72 -2.80
C THR A 468 -5.25 -0.73 -2.77
N ILE A 469 -4.52 -0.49 -3.88
CA ILE A 469 -3.42 0.48 -3.86
C ILE A 469 -3.94 1.92 -3.89
N ILE A 470 -3.39 2.78 -3.04
CA ILE A 470 -3.74 4.18 -2.92
C ILE A 470 -2.49 5.04 -2.67
N PRO A 471 -2.13 5.97 -3.55
CA PRO A 471 -1.18 7.03 -3.25
C PRO A 471 -1.94 8.16 -2.55
N ALA A 472 -1.29 8.87 -1.61
CA ALA A 472 -1.90 9.99 -0.91
C ALA A 472 -1.08 11.26 -1.01
N PHE A 473 -1.73 12.41 -0.85
CA PHE A 473 -1.11 13.70 -0.83
C PHE A 473 -1.80 14.64 0.17
N MET A 474 -1.07 15.58 0.76
CA MET A 474 -1.66 16.67 1.54
C MET A 474 -1.23 18.02 0.98
N THR A 475 -2.18 18.95 0.96
CA THR A 475 -1.92 20.36 0.70
C THR A 475 -2.42 21.21 1.86
N LYS A 476 -1.87 22.42 1.98
CA LYS A 476 -2.36 23.44 2.90
C LYS A 476 -2.32 24.79 2.21
N ASP A 477 -3.41 25.54 2.30
CA ASP A 477 -3.57 26.85 1.65
C ASP A 477 -3.22 26.80 0.14
N GLY A 478 -3.61 25.71 -0.53
CA GLY A 478 -3.35 25.46 -1.95
C GLY A 478 -1.90 25.15 -2.30
N LYS A 479 -1.03 24.89 -1.32
CA LYS A 479 0.39 24.56 -1.54
C LYS A 479 0.69 23.10 -1.19
N PRO A 480 1.65 22.45 -1.89
CA PRO A 480 2.03 21.08 -1.59
C PRO A 480 2.71 21.00 -0.23
N LEU A 481 2.36 20.00 0.56
CA LEU A 481 2.87 19.84 1.91
C LEU A 481 3.47 18.46 2.13
N LEU A 482 2.73 17.39 1.84
CA LEU A 482 3.16 16.02 2.12
C LEU A 482 2.72 15.08 1.00
N SER A 483 3.69 14.37 0.41
CA SER A 483 3.48 13.20 -0.42
C SER A 483 3.75 11.96 0.43
N PHE A 484 2.79 11.06 0.60
CA PHE A 484 2.93 9.93 1.51
C PHE A 484 2.06 8.73 1.11
N GLY A 485 2.39 7.60 1.67
CA GLY A 485 1.58 6.40 1.59
C GLY A 485 2.21 5.24 2.33
N LEU A 486 1.48 4.15 2.41
CA LEU A 486 1.96 2.90 2.96
C LEU A 486 1.28 1.72 2.26
N MET A 487 1.98 0.60 2.21
CA MET A 487 1.49 -0.65 1.64
C MET A 487 0.60 -1.43 2.63
N GLY A 488 0.08 -2.61 2.22
CA GLY A 488 -0.62 -3.53 3.12
C GLY A 488 -2.09 -3.80 2.80
N GLY A 489 -2.51 -3.69 1.54
CA GLY A 489 -3.89 -4.02 1.13
C GLY A 489 -4.94 -3.21 1.90
N GLY A 490 -5.81 -3.88 2.67
CA GLY A 490 -6.83 -3.23 3.52
C GLY A 490 -6.26 -2.39 4.68
N MET A 491 -4.97 -2.47 4.98
CA MET A 491 -4.31 -1.59 5.93
C MET A 491 -4.14 -0.16 5.39
N GLN A 492 -4.06 0.04 4.08
CA GLN A 492 -3.69 1.33 3.49
C GLN A 492 -4.59 2.49 3.94
N PRO A 493 -5.92 2.47 3.82
CA PRO A 493 -6.76 3.58 4.29
C PRO A 493 -6.65 3.81 5.81
N GLN A 494 -6.54 2.73 6.59
CA GLN A 494 -6.36 2.80 8.04
C GLN A 494 -5.04 3.48 8.40
N GLY A 495 -3.97 3.10 7.69
CA GLY A 495 -2.65 3.66 7.90
C GLY A 495 -2.57 5.12 7.45
N HIS A 496 -3.15 5.49 6.30
CA HIS A 496 -3.19 6.88 5.85
C HIS A 496 -3.88 7.78 6.88
N ALA A 497 -5.04 7.36 7.40
CA ALA A 497 -5.73 8.11 8.45
C ALA A 497 -4.89 8.20 9.74
N GLN A 498 -4.19 7.11 10.16
CA GLN A 498 -3.30 7.13 11.33
C GLN A 498 -2.13 8.11 11.14
N ILE A 499 -1.51 8.15 9.94
CA ILE A 499 -0.42 9.09 9.62
C ILE A 499 -0.92 10.54 9.67
N VAL A 500 -2.05 10.83 9.02
CA VAL A 500 -2.62 12.20 9.02
C VAL A 500 -2.92 12.66 10.45
N VAL A 501 -3.57 11.83 11.25
CA VAL A 501 -3.89 12.14 12.66
C VAL A 501 -2.61 12.32 13.49
N ASN A 502 -1.59 11.47 13.32
CA ASN A 502 -0.32 11.60 14.03
C ASN A 502 0.35 12.96 13.74
N ILE A 503 0.30 13.43 12.50
CA ILE A 503 0.90 14.71 12.10
C ILE A 503 0.02 15.88 12.53
N VAL A 504 -1.27 15.85 12.24
CA VAL A 504 -2.17 17.02 12.40
C VAL A 504 -2.63 17.20 13.84
N ASP A 505 -3.07 16.13 14.52
CA ASP A 505 -3.58 16.22 15.89
C ASP A 505 -2.46 16.17 16.94
N PHE A 506 -1.44 15.35 16.73
CA PHE A 506 -0.36 15.14 17.69
C PHE A 506 0.94 15.86 17.37
N GLY A 507 1.04 16.55 16.24
CA GLY A 507 2.22 17.35 15.86
C GLY A 507 3.49 16.54 15.66
N MET A 508 3.38 15.26 15.32
CA MET A 508 4.55 14.41 15.09
C MET A 508 5.31 14.82 13.83
N THR A 509 6.64 14.67 13.85
CA THR A 509 7.45 14.76 12.63
C THR A 509 7.04 13.66 11.65
N VAL A 510 7.34 13.84 10.35
CA VAL A 510 6.99 12.82 9.33
C VAL A 510 7.63 11.47 9.63
N GLN A 511 8.84 11.43 10.21
CA GLN A 511 9.47 10.18 10.62
C GLN A 511 8.77 9.56 11.83
N ALA A 512 8.53 10.35 12.90
CA ALA A 512 7.87 9.86 14.11
C ALA A 512 6.45 9.37 13.83
N ALA A 513 5.72 10.02 12.93
CA ALA A 513 4.38 9.60 12.50
C ALA A 513 4.39 8.20 11.86
N GLY A 514 5.45 7.89 11.10
CA GLY A 514 5.68 6.56 10.53
C GLY A 514 6.09 5.52 11.55
N ASP A 515 7.01 5.87 12.48
CA ASP A 515 7.55 4.95 13.48
C ASP A 515 6.57 4.63 14.62
N ALA A 516 5.58 5.49 14.86
CA ALA A 516 4.58 5.29 15.91
C ALA A 516 3.84 3.96 15.76
N ALA A 517 3.59 3.28 16.89
CA ALA A 517 2.89 2.01 16.91
C ALA A 517 1.52 2.12 16.23
N ARG A 518 1.20 1.14 15.38
CA ARG A 518 -0.04 1.07 14.60
C ARG A 518 -0.97 -0.01 15.10
N PHE A 519 -2.19 0.09 14.65
CA PHE A 519 -3.15 -1.00 14.66
C PHE A 519 -3.61 -1.31 13.24
N HIS A 520 -4.08 -2.52 13.04
CA HIS A 520 -4.77 -3.00 11.87
C HIS A 520 -6.05 -3.69 12.31
N HIS A 521 -7.20 -3.25 11.81
CA HIS A 521 -8.45 -3.95 12.02
C HIS A 521 -8.81 -4.74 10.76
N ASP A 522 -8.95 -6.05 10.93
CA ASP A 522 -9.33 -7.00 9.89
C ASP A 522 -10.74 -7.56 10.08
N GLY A 523 -11.32 -8.16 9.04
CA GLY A 523 -12.63 -8.79 9.08
C GLY A 523 -13.82 -7.87 8.80
N SER A 524 -13.62 -6.64 8.29
CA SER A 524 -14.69 -5.87 7.64
C SER A 524 -14.94 -6.38 6.24
N THR A 525 -16.15 -6.14 5.74
CA THR A 525 -16.57 -6.51 4.39
C THR A 525 -15.67 -5.94 3.30
N ASP A 526 -15.41 -6.75 2.26
CA ASP A 526 -14.67 -6.37 1.06
C ASP A 526 -15.57 -6.35 -0.19
N PRO A 527 -15.27 -5.51 -1.20
CA PRO A 527 -16.05 -5.42 -2.44
C PRO A 527 -15.99 -6.68 -3.33
N GLU A 528 -15.07 -7.59 -3.10
CA GLU A 528 -14.97 -8.87 -3.79
C GLU A 528 -16.06 -9.88 -3.38
N GLY A 529 -16.75 -9.64 -2.32
CA GLY A 529 -17.81 -10.53 -1.83
C GLY A 529 -17.36 -11.40 -0.63
N GLY A 530 -18.16 -12.41 -0.18
CA GLY A 530 -17.98 -13.41 0.89
C GLY A 530 -18.81 -13.17 2.16
N PRO A 531 -18.52 -13.81 3.36
CA PRO A 531 -19.38 -13.77 4.55
C PRO A 531 -19.39 -12.42 5.32
N PRO A 532 -20.52 -11.93 6.00
CA PRO A 532 -20.64 -10.68 6.80
C PRO A 532 -19.78 -10.65 8.04
N MET A 533 -19.24 -9.47 8.42
CA MET A 533 -18.67 -9.30 9.75
C MET A 533 -19.77 -9.53 10.81
N THR A 534 -19.63 -10.58 11.61
CA THR A 534 -20.60 -10.94 12.65
C THR A 534 -19.99 -10.94 14.05
N THR A 535 -18.65 -10.80 14.13
CA THR A 535 -17.88 -10.93 15.38
C THR A 535 -17.07 -9.67 15.71
N GLY A 536 -17.27 -8.57 14.98
CA GLY A 536 -16.52 -7.32 15.16
C GLY A 536 -15.12 -7.33 14.53
N GLY A 537 -14.75 -8.41 13.81
CA GLY A 537 -13.42 -8.57 13.23
C GLY A 537 -12.32 -8.80 14.26
N VAL A 538 -11.07 -8.59 13.88
CA VAL A 538 -9.88 -8.72 14.71
C VAL A 538 -9.11 -7.41 14.70
N LEU A 539 -8.84 -6.86 15.89
CA LEU A 539 -7.97 -5.71 16.08
C LEU A 539 -6.55 -6.18 16.38
N GLU A 540 -5.69 -6.11 15.40
CA GLU A 540 -4.28 -6.42 15.54
C GLU A 540 -3.51 -5.19 15.99
N VAL A 541 -2.61 -5.35 16.97
CA VAL A 541 -1.81 -4.27 17.52
C VAL A 541 -0.33 -4.64 17.60
N GLU A 542 0.55 -3.67 17.44
CA GLU A 542 2.00 -3.86 17.57
C GLU A 542 2.42 -3.99 19.03
N SER A 543 3.60 -4.60 19.26
CA SER A 543 4.18 -4.84 20.58
C SER A 543 4.43 -3.56 21.39
N GLY A 544 4.55 -2.39 20.74
CA GLY A 544 4.68 -1.09 21.42
C GLY A 544 3.39 -0.57 22.06
N VAL A 545 2.26 -1.27 21.90
CA VAL A 545 0.97 -0.90 22.48
C VAL A 545 0.87 -1.42 23.92
N PRO A 546 0.56 -0.57 24.93
CA PRO A 546 0.48 -1.00 26.33
C PRO A 546 -0.59 -2.07 26.57
N VAL A 547 -0.28 -3.06 27.43
CA VAL A 547 -1.22 -4.14 27.80
C VAL A 547 -2.51 -3.57 28.42
N SER A 548 -2.41 -2.54 29.25
CA SER A 548 -3.57 -1.89 29.86
C SER A 548 -4.55 -1.30 28.85
N LEU A 549 -4.03 -0.76 27.74
CA LEU A 549 -4.86 -0.28 26.63
C LEU A 549 -5.54 -1.45 25.92
N VAL A 550 -4.83 -2.53 25.67
CA VAL A 550 -5.37 -3.76 25.06
C VAL A 550 -6.49 -4.34 25.93
N ASP A 551 -6.29 -4.42 27.25
CA ASP A 551 -7.29 -4.94 28.20
C ASP A 551 -8.55 -4.07 28.23
N GLU A 552 -8.40 -2.74 28.16
CA GLU A 552 -9.55 -1.82 28.07
C GLU A 552 -10.34 -2.02 26.76
N LEU A 553 -9.66 -2.14 25.63
CA LEU A 553 -10.31 -2.41 24.34
C LEU A 553 -11.06 -3.75 24.34
N LYS A 554 -10.47 -4.79 24.95
CA LYS A 554 -11.15 -6.09 25.14
C LYS A 554 -12.39 -5.96 26.01
N ARG A 555 -12.36 -5.14 27.09
CA ARG A 555 -13.55 -4.89 27.93
C ARG A 555 -14.67 -4.21 27.14
N ARG A 556 -14.36 -3.39 26.15
CA ARG A 556 -15.33 -2.81 25.22
C ARG A 556 -15.82 -3.78 24.15
N GLY A 557 -15.32 -5.00 24.10
CA GLY A 557 -15.75 -6.05 23.18
C GLY A 557 -14.96 -6.13 21.89
N HIS A 558 -13.82 -5.40 21.75
CA HIS A 558 -12.90 -5.64 20.64
C HIS A 558 -12.17 -6.98 20.80
N ASN A 559 -12.06 -7.75 19.72
CA ASN A 559 -11.20 -8.93 19.68
C ASN A 559 -9.76 -8.48 19.36
N VAL A 560 -8.96 -8.22 20.40
CA VAL A 560 -7.61 -7.64 20.26
C VAL A 560 -6.54 -8.71 20.41
N LYS A 561 -5.58 -8.73 19.49
CA LYS A 561 -4.36 -9.54 19.60
C LYS A 561 -3.11 -8.75 19.21
N TYR A 562 -1.97 -9.07 19.83
CA TYR A 562 -0.67 -8.66 19.30
C TYR A 562 -0.35 -9.48 18.06
N SER A 563 0.13 -8.83 17.00
CA SER A 563 0.47 -9.48 15.75
C SER A 563 1.77 -8.92 15.18
N VAL A 564 2.39 -9.70 14.28
CA VAL A 564 3.58 -9.30 13.53
C VAL A 564 3.21 -9.24 12.06
N GLY A 565 3.47 -8.10 11.41
CA GLY A 565 3.48 -8.00 9.96
C GLY A 565 2.43 -7.13 9.27
N PRO A 566 1.12 -7.06 9.63
CA PRO A 566 0.12 -6.43 8.74
C PRO A 566 0.00 -4.90 8.89
N TYR A 567 1.07 -4.19 9.21
CA TYR A 567 1.02 -2.75 9.52
C TYR A 567 1.53 -1.84 8.40
N GLY A 568 1.80 -2.40 7.23
CA GLY A 568 2.27 -1.67 6.06
C GLY A 568 3.77 -1.34 6.12
N GLY A 569 4.19 -0.42 5.27
CA GLY A 569 5.53 0.15 5.20
C GLY A 569 5.42 1.57 4.66
N TYR A 570 5.70 2.57 5.50
CA TYR A 570 5.46 3.98 5.22
C TYR A 570 6.67 4.66 4.63
N GLN A 571 6.43 5.48 3.59
CA GLN A 571 7.38 6.40 2.99
C GLN A 571 6.73 7.77 2.87
N ALA A 572 7.47 8.86 3.07
CA ALA A 572 6.94 10.20 2.93
C ALA A 572 7.99 11.24 2.59
N ILE A 573 7.52 12.32 1.92
CA ILE A 573 8.27 13.56 1.73
C ILE A 573 7.39 14.73 2.12
N TRP A 574 7.78 15.42 3.17
CA TRP A 574 7.22 16.70 3.56
C TRP A 574 8.01 17.82 2.88
N ARG A 575 7.34 18.82 2.35
CA ARG A 575 7.95 20.05 1.86
C ARG A 575 7.66 21.16 2.85
N ASP A 576 8.70 21.73 3.42
CA ASP A 576 8.55 22.87 4.33
C ASP A 576 7.96 24.07 3.56
N PRO A 577 6.84 24.65 4.01
CA PRO A 577 6.15 25.70 3.26
C PRO A 577 6.89 27.06 3.28
N VAL A 578 7.85 27.24 4.17
CA VAL A 578 8.63 28.49 4.35
C VAL A 578 9.97 28.41 3.63
N THR A 579 10.73 27.35 3.90
CA THR A 579 12.10 27.18 3.38
C THR A 579 12.15 26.42 2.07
N GLY A 580 11.13 25.65 1.74
CA GLY A 580 11.11 24.73 0.60
C GLY A 580 11.92 23.46 0.78
N VAL A 581 12.60 23.28 1.92
CA VAL A 581 13.39 22.09 2.26
C VAL A 581 12.50 20.85 2.32
N TYR A 582 12.95 19.74 1.74
CA TYR A 582 12.29 18.45 1.82
C TYR A 582 12.74 17.69 3.08
N TRP A 583 11.77 17.05 3.73
CA TRP A 583 11.95 16.20 4.91
C TRP A 583 11.47 14.80 4.53
N GLY A 584 12.40 13.90 4.27
CA GLY A 584 12.12 12.52 3.90
C GLY A 584 11.99 11.60 5.10
N ALA A 585 11.07 10.66 5.02
CA ALA A 585 10.87 9.61 6.02
C ALA A 585 10.72 8.24 5.36
N SER A 586 11.34 7.25 5.99
CA SER A 586 11.19 5.82 5.72
C SER A 586 11.18 5.10 7.07
N GLU A 587 10.13 4.36 7.35
CA GLU A 587 9.92 3.73 8.65
C GLU A 587 10.57 2.36 8.75
N PHE A 588 10.64 1.78 9.96
CA PHE A 588 11.45 0.59 10.26
C PHE A 588 10.84 -0.75 9.85
N ARG A 589 9.55 -0.83 9.46
CA ARG A 589 8.86 -2.10 9.13
C ARG A 589 9.24 -2.68 7.78
N LYS A 590 9.98 -1.92 6.99
CA LYS A 590 10.59 -2.34 5.73
C LYS A 590 12.07 -1.96 5.72
N ASP A 591 12.83 -2.56 4.80
CA ASP A 591 14.27 -2.29 4.63
C ASP A 591 14.54 -0.93 3.95
N GLY A 592 13.61 0.00 4.03
CA GLY A 592 13.55 1.22 3.26
C GLY A 592 14.57 2.30 3.63
N GLN A 593 14.69 3.27 2.74
CA GLN A 593 15.54 4.44 2.91
C GLN A 593 14.85 5.70 2.40
N ALA A 594 15.04 6.83 3.12
CA ALA A 594 14.88 8.16 2.57
C ALA A 594 16.27 8.78 2.35
N ALA A 595 16.49 9.43 1.21
CA ALA A 595 17.73 10.11 0.86
C ALA A 595 17.46 11.40 0.08
N GLY A 596 18.20 12.46 0.37
CA GLY A 596 18.10 13.76 -0.29
C GLY A 596 19.46 14.39 -0.53
N TYR A 597 19.50 15.51 -1.28
CA TYR A 597 20.72 16.27 -1.55
C TYR A 597 20.44 17.76 -1.70
#